data_49ee3c9d58273fb31a9e4599209e6840
#
_entry.id   49ee3c9d58273fb31a9e4599209e6840
#
_cell.length_a   1.000
_cell.length_b   1.000
_cell.length_c   1.000
_cell.angle_alpha   90.00
_cell.angle_beta   90.00
_cell.angle_gamma   90.00
#
_symmetry.space_group_name_H-M   'P 1'
#
loop_
_entity.id
_entity.type
_entity.pdbx_description
1 polymer ?
#
loop_
_entity_poly.entity_id
_entity_poly.type
_entity_poly.pdbx_seq_one_letter_code
_entity_poly.pdbx_strand_id
1 'polypeptide(L)'
;SGYNQADAESGWLNRAVEAYQGESLAIAHSLPISLRGKHASQTWYPDHFMESSEDLYNRLKYLYDGDQQLLNSLINGLETQAQLGDMATDKRQQKFANLALSCGKLMQANNGPDCSMLELDGWDTHQRQVYRLDKQFTELDKGLAALRQGLGEQWDNTAVIIATEFGRT
;
A
#
# COMPACT_ATOMS: atom_id res chain seq x y z
N SER A 1 28.19 0.35 4.66
CA SER A 1 27.12 0.37 3.67
C SER A 1 27.65 -0.20 2.36
N GLY A 2 27.47 -1.51 2.15
CA GLY A 2 27.91 -2.20 0.96
C GLY A 2 26.80 -2.24 -0.09
N TYR A 3 26.65 -1.17 -0.87
CA TYR A 3 25.83 -1.22 -2.07
C TYR A 3 26.68 -1.78 -3.22
N ASN A 4 26.41 -2.98 -3.66
CA ASN A 4 26.77 -3.41 -5.00
C ASN A 4 25.87 -2.68 -6.00
N GLN A 5 26.40 -2.16 -7.09
CA GLN A 5 25.65 -1.45 -8.14
C GLN A 5 24.46 -2.26 -8.68
N ALA A 6 24.51 -3.59 -8.63
CA ALA A 6 23.42 -4.48 -9.00
C ALA A 6 22.19 -4.40 -8.08
N ASP A 7 22.36 -3.99 -6.81
CA ASP A 7 21.27 -3.89 -5.83
C ASP A 7 20.53 -2.56 -5.88
N ALA A 8 21.00 -1.58 -6.65
CA ALA A 8 20.38 -0.27 -6.77
C ALA A 8 19.09 -0.28 -7.64
N GLU A 9 18.88 -1.33 -8.43
CA GLU A 9 17.73 -1.43 -9.34
C GLU A 9 16.48 -2.04 -8.67
N SER A 10 16.61 -2.63 -7.47
CA SER A 10 15.48 -3.24 -6.78
C SER A 10 15.46 -2.89 -5.28
N GLY A 11 14.26 -2.56 -4.77
CA GLY A 11 14.02 -2.31 -3.36
C GLY A 11 14.17 -3.59 -2.52
N TRP A 12 14.54 -3.41 -1.25
CA TRP A 12 14.75 -4.55 -0.35
C TRP A 12 13.47 -5.38 -0.15
N LEU A 13 12.31 -4.72 -0.08
CA LEU A 13 11.03 -5.38 0.12
C LEU A 13 10.58 -6.13 -1.14
N ASN A 14 10.87 -5.58 -2.35
CA ASN A 14 10.63 -6.26 -3.62
C ASN A 14 11.40 -7.58 -3.68
N ARG A 15 12.68 -7.59 -3.30
CA ARG A 15 13.50 -8.81 -3.25
C ARG A 15 12.98 -9.83 -2.22
N ALA A 16 12.48 -9.35 -1.08
CA ALA A 16 11.90 -10.24 -0.07
C ALA A 16 10.63 -10.91 -0.58
N VAL A 17 9.73 -10.14 -1.22
CA VAL A 17 8.50 -10.66 -1.82
C VAL A 17 8.79 -11.60 -2.98
N GLU A 18 9.78 -11.27 -3.84
CA GLU A 18 10.24 -12.16 -4.92
C GLU A 18 10.74 -13.51 -4.38
N ALA A 19 11.55 -13.49 -3.30
CA ALA A 19 12.07 -14.71 -2.69
C ALA A 19 10.96 -15.59 -2.06
N TYR A 20 9.91 -14.96 -1.53
CA TYR A 20 8.72 -15.61 -0.98
C TYR A 20 7.74 -16.04 -2.07
N GLN A 21 7.83 -15.45 -3.27
CA GLN A 21 6.89 -15.61 -4.40
C GLN A 21 5.45 -15.19 -4.04
N GLY A 22 5.32 -14.18 -3.19
CA GLY A 22 4.04 -13.65 -2.74
C GLY A 22 3.57 -12.44 -3.55
N GLU A 23 2.38 -11.96 -3.21
CA GLU A 23 1.78 -10.75 -3.76
C GLU A 23 2.09 -9.55 -2.87
N SER A 24 2.29 -8.37 -3.48
CA SER A 24 2.56 -7.16 -2.71
C SER A 24 1.73 -5.95 -3.14
N LEU A 25 1.35 -5.12 -2.16
CA LEU A 25 0.55 -3.92 -2.35
C LEU A 25 1.15 -2.74 -1.58
N ALA A 26 1.36 -1.62 -2.25
CA ALA A 26 1.62 -0.35 -1.59
C ALA A 26 0.33 0.47 -1.47
N ILE A 27 0.03 0.95 -0.26
CA ILE A 27 -1.04 1.92 -0.04
C ILE A 27 -0.46 3.32 -0.30
N ALA A 28 -0.30 3.65 -1.57
CA ALA A 28 0.37 4.87 -2.03
C ALA A 28 -0.04 5.22 -3.47
N HIS A 29 0.07 6.51 -3.83
CA HIS A 29 -0.18 6.97 -5.22
C HIS A 29 0.82 6.42 -6.24
N SER A 30 2.02 6.10 -5.80
CA SER A 30 3.08 5.55 -6.65
C SER A 30 3.87 4.48 -5.91
N LEU A 31 4.46 3.56 -6.66
CA LEU A 31 5.22 2.46 -6.08
C LEU A 31 6.45 2.99 -5.30
N PRO A 32 6.52 2.75 -3.96
CA PRO A 32 7.66 3.14 -3.14
C PRO A 32 8.95 2.46 -3.59
N ILE A 33 10.09 3.13 -3.36
CA ILE A 33 11.41 2.61 -3.77
C ILE A 33 11.67 1.21 -3.19
N SER A 34 11.24 0.94 -1.98
CA SER A 34 11.39 -0.37 -1.32
C SER A 34 10.71 -1.52 -2.05
N LEU A 35 9.61 -1.23 -2.79
CA LEU A 35 8.85 -2.22 -3.57
C LEU A 35 9.16 -2.18 -5.08
N ARG A 36 10.00 -1.26 -5.55
CA ARG A 36 10.42 -1.24 -6.96
C ARG A 36 11.36 -2.41 -7.25
N GLY A 37 11.21 -3.05 -8.41
CA GLY A 37 12.07 -4.15 -8.83
C GLY A 37 11.46 -4.99 -9.92
N LYS A 38 11.97 -6.20 -10.08
CA LYS A 38 11.53 -7.15 -11.12
C LYS A 38 10.22 -7.84 -10.78
N HIS A 39 9.97 -8.05 -9.49
CA HIS A 39 8.72 -8.63 -9.03
C HIS A 39 7.60 -7.59 -9.13
N ALA A 40 6.47 -7.98 -9.73
CA ALA A 40 5.33 -7.09 -9.89
C ALA A 40 4.74 -6.76 -8.52
N SER A 41 4.51 -5.47 -8.27
CA SER A 41 3.88 -4.96 -7.05
C SER A 41 2.76 -4.01 -7.43
N GLN A 42 1.65 -4.08 -6.71
CA GLN A 42 0.48 -3.24 -6.95
C GLN A 42 0.54 -1.97 -6.10
N THR A 43 -0.18 -0.94 -6.53
CA THR A 43 -0.43 0.26 -5.73
C THR A 43 -1.93 0.51 -5.66
N TRP A 44 -2.38 0.96 -4.49
CA TRP A 44 -3.73 1.46 -4.31
C TRP A 44 -3.70 2.69 -3.39
N TYR A 45 -4.52 3.68 -3.71
CA TYR A 45 -4.72 4.86 -2.87
C TYR A 45 -6.14 5.41 -3.10
N PRO A 46 -6.87 5.82 -2.04
CA PRO A 46 -8.19 6.41 -2.22
C PRO A 46 -8.06 7.77 -2.90
N ASP A 47 -8.46 7.86 -4.15
CA ASP A 47 -8.45 9.09 -4.92
C ASP A 47 -9.83 9.34 -5.54
N HIS A 48 -10.16 10.60 -5.77
CA HIS A 48 -11.32 10.98 -6.55
C HIS A 48 -11.04 10.75 -8.04
N PHE A 49 -11.01 9.50 -8.46
CA PHE A 49 -11.29 9.25 -9.86
C PHE A 49 -12.77 9.60 -10.10
N MET A 50 -13.02 10.44 -11.10
CA MET A 50 -14.40 10.59 -11.62
C MET A 50 -14.93 9.19 -11.82
N GLU A 51 -16.18 8.93 -11.38
CA GLU A 51 -16.86 7.68 -11.65
C GLU A 51 -16.74 7.41 -13.15
N SER A 52 -15.80 6.55 -13.50
CA SER A 52 -15.58 6.20 -14.89
C SER A 52 -16.74 5.31 -15.28
N SER A 53 -17.42 5.67 -16.37
CA SER A 53 -18.57 4.90 -16.84
C SER A 53 -18.15 3.45 -17.12
N GLU A 54 -19.04 2.50 -16.87
CA GLU A 54 -18.85 1.08 -17.21
C GLU A 54 -18.40 0.90 -18.67
N ASP A 55 -18.87 1.77 -19.56
CA ASP A 55 -18.47 1.84 -20.97
C ASP A 55 -16.96 2.14 -21.14
N LEU A 56 -16.39 3.01 -20.32
CA LEU A 56 -14.96 3.28 -20.36
C LEU A 56 -14.13 2.05 -19.96
N TYR A 57 -14.52 1.34 -18.91
CA TYR A 57 -13.83 0.13 -18.48
C TYR A 57 -13.92 -0.98 -19.54
N ASN A 58 -15.06 -1.14 -20.19
CA ASN A 58 -15.23 -2.09 -21.28
C ASN A 58 -14.34 -1.76 -22.48
N ARG A 59 -14.22 -0.46 -22.83
CA ARG A 59 -13.29 0.00 -23.88
C ARG A 59 -11.84 -0.23 -23.52
N LEU A 60 -11.43 0.01 -22.26
CA LEU A 60 -10.08 -0.24 -21.81
C LEU A 60 -9.74 -1.74 -21.86
N LYS A 61 -10.66 -2.61 -21.42
CA LYS A 61 -10.49 -4.07 -21.55
C LYS A 61 -10.27 -4.49 -22.99
N TYR A 62 -11.05 -3.93 -23.92
CA TYR A 62 -10.87 -4.21 -25.34
C TYR A 62 -9.55 -3.70 -25.90
N LEU A 63 -9.13 -2.49 -25.49
CA LEU A 63 -7.83 -1.92 -25.91
C LEU A 63 -6.63 -2.73 -25.38
N TYR A 64 -6.75 -3.31 -24.21
CA TYR A 64 -5.68 -4.09 -23.56
C TYR A 64 -5.73 -5.57 -23.88
N ASP A 65 -6.66 -6.03 -24.71
CA ASP A 65 -6.80 -7.47 -25.09
C ASP A 65 -5.51 -8.06 -25.72
N GLY A 66 -4.68 -7.21 -26.34
CA GLY A 66 -3.37 -7.58 -26.88
C GLY A 66 -2.21 -7.48 -25.89
N ASP A 67 -2.41 -6.94 -24.68
CA ASP A 67 -1.39 -6.76 -23.64
C ASP A 67 -1.87 -7.34 -22.30
N GLN A 68 -1.48 -8.59 -22.06
CA GLN A 68 -1.93 -9.32 -20.87
C GLN A 68 -1.52 -8.64 -19.56
N GLN A 69 -0.38 -7.94 -19.53
CA GLN A 69 0.09 -7.27 -18.33
C GLN A 69 -0.80 -6.05 -17.99
N LEU A 70 -1.15 -5.23 -18.99
CA LEU A 70 -2.05 -4.10 -18.80
C LEU A 70 -3.46 -4.56 -18.48
N LEU A 71 -3.95 -5.60 -19.12
CA LEU A 71 -5.27 -6.17 -18.86
C LEU A 71 -5.39 -6.70 -17.42
N ASN A 72 -4.41 -7.45 -16.95
CA ASN A 72 -4.38 -7.96 -15.58
C ASN A 72 -4.30 -6.81 -14.56
N SER A 73 -3.49 -5.78 -14.82
CA SER A 73 -3.39 -4.61 -13.94
C SER A 73 -4.72 -3.85 -13.83
N LEU A 74 -5.46 -3.72 -14.94
CA LEU A 74 -6.80 -3.12 -14.94
C LEU A 74 -7.80 -3.95 -14.14
N ILE A 75 -7.82 -5.27 -14.36
CA ILE A 75 -8.74 -6.19 -13.65
C ILE A 75 -8.46 -6.14 -12.14
N ASN A 76 -7.20 -6.29 -11.72
CA ASN A 76 -6.82 -6.23 -10.31
C ASN A 76 -7.19 -4.88 -9.66
N GLY A 77 -7.01 -3.77 -10.37
CA GLY A 77 -7.43 -2.44 -9.90
C GLY A 77 -8.94 -2.33 -9.67
N LEU A 78 -9.74 -2.88 -10.58
CA LEU A 78 -11.21 -2.92 -10.46
C LEU A 78 -11.67 -3.82 -9.31
N GLU A 79 -11.05 -4.97 -9.13
CA GLU A 79 -11.33 -5.88 -8.02
C GLU A 79 -11.00 -5.22 -6.67
N THR A 80 -9.85 -4.56 -6.57
CA THR A 80 -9.45 -3.79 -5.38
C THR A 80 -10.46 -2.69 -5.06
N GLN A 81 -10.92 -1.96 -6.07
CA GLN A 81 -11.96 -0.93 -5.91
C GLN A 81 -13.28 -1.53 -5.43
N ALA A 82 -13.69 -2.67 -5.99
CA ALA A 82 -14.94 -3.34 -5.60
C ALA A 82 -14.89 -3.85 -4.16
N GLN A 83 -13.74 -4.35 -3.68
CA GLN A 83 -13.55 -4.82 -2.31
C GLN A 83 -13.67 -3.70 -1.27
N LEU A 84 -13.27 -2.48 -1.61
CA LEU A 84 -13.28 -1.34 -0.70
C LEU A 84 -14.57 -0.51 -0.78
N GLY A 85 -15.35 -0.64 -1.86
CA GLY A 85 -16.61 0.10 -2.06
C GLY A 85 -16.40 1.61 -1.85
N ASP A 86 -17.29 2.25 -1.05
CA ASP A 86 -17.26 3.70 -0.78
C ASP A 86 -15.93 4.19 -0.14
N MET A 87 -15.14 3.30 0.46
CA MET A 87 -13.84 3.67 1.01
C MET A 87 -12.84 4.09 -0.08
N ALA A 88 -13.01 3.61 -1.30
CA ALA A 88 -12.10 3.91 -2.41
C ALA A 88 -12.18 5.38 -2.88
N THR A 89 -13.30 6.06 -2.67
CA THR A 89 -13.59 7.38 -3.25
C THR A 89 -13.65 8.54 -2.24
N ASP A 90 -13.68 8.26 -0.93
CA ASP A 90 -13.81 9.30 0.10
C ASP A 90 -12.45 9.90 0.50
N LYS A 91 -12.25 11.22 0.28
CA LYS A 91 -11.04 11.95 0.71
C LYS A 91 -10.72 11.83 2.22
N ARG A 92 -11.74 11.59 3.06
CA ARG A 92 -11.52 11.35 4.49
C ARG A 92 -10.71 10.08 4.74
N GLN A 93 -10.70 9.16 3.77
CA GLN A 93 -9.94 7.91 3.82
C GLN A 93 -8.43 8.11 3.64
N GLN A 94 -7.97 9.29 3.23
CA GLN A 94 -6.54 9.62 3.13
C GLN A 94 -5.85 9.79 4.50
N LYS A 95 -6.59 9.79 5.62
CA LYS A 95 -5.98 9.73 6.96
C LYS A 95 -5.31 8.38 7.18
N PHE A 96 -4.14 8.39 7.82
CA PHE A 96 -3.33 7.18 8.03
C PHE A 96 -4.11 6.01 8.63
N ALA A 97 -4.95 6.26 9.65
CA ALA A 97 -5.78 5.21 10.26
C ALA A 97 -6.75 4.56 9.26
N ASN A 98 -7.33 5.36 8.34
CA ASN A 98 -8.25 4.83 7.33
C ASN A 98 -7.51 4.05 6.24
N LEU A 99 -6.32 4.53 5.83
CA LEU A 99 -5.44 3.80 4.92
C LEU A 99 -5.03 2.46 5.51
N ALA A 100 -4.69 2.45 6.81
CA ALA A 100 -4.34 1.23 7.53
C ALA A 100 -5.52 0.25 7.66
N LEU A 101 -6.74 0.77 7.90
CA LEU A 101 -7.95 -0.05 7.88
C LEU A 101 -8.19 -0.69 6.51
N SER A 102 -8.08 0.10 5.44
CA SER A 102 -8.22 -0.38 4.06
C SER A 102 -7.17 -1.43 3.72
N CYS A 103 -5.91 -1.18 4.11
CA CYS A 103 -4.81 -2.13 3.96
C CYS A 103 -5.16 -3.49 4.60
N GLY A 104 -5.59 -3.47 5.86
CA GLY A 104 -5.98 -4.70 6.57
C GLY A 104 -7.11 -5.46 5.87
N LYS A 105 -8.14 -4.74 5.39
CA LYS A 105 -9.25 -5.35 4.64
C LYS A 105 -8.80 -5.99 3.32
N LEU A 106 -7.90 -5.32 2.59
CA LEU A 106 -7.34 -5.86 1.35
C LEU A 106 -6.49 -7.11 1.61
N MET A 107 -5.68 -7.11 2.66
CA MET A 107 -4.87 -8.28 3.05
C MET A 107 -5.74 -9.45 3.53
N GLN A 108 -6.90 -9.19 4.14
CA GLN A 108 -7.83 -10.22 4.61
C GLN A 108 -8.61 -10.89 3.47
N ALA A 109 -8.70 -10.26 2.30
CA ALA A 109 -9.44 -10.81 1.17
C ALA A 109 -8.85 -12.16 0.70
N ASN A 110 -9.69 -13.03 0.12
CA ASN A 110 -9.28 -14.39 -0.29
C ASN A 110 -8.05 -14.43 -1.22
N ASN A 111 -7.85 -13.39 -2.04
CA ASN A 111 -6.69 -13.24 -2.92
C ASN A 111 -5.94 -11.94 -2.54
N GLY A 112 -5.92 -11.61 -1.24
CA GLY A 112 -5.24 -10.43 -0.75
C GLY A 112 -3.72 -10.55 -0.83
N PRO A 113 -2.99 -9.42 -0.81
CA PRO A 113 -1.54 -9.42 -0.85
C PRO A 113 -0.94 -10.02 0.44
N ASP A 114 0.14 -10.78 0.27
CA ASP A 114 0.92 -11.34 1.39
C ASP A 114 1.75 -10.27 2.11
N CYS A 115 2.10 -9.21 1.40
CA CYS A 115 2.91 -8.12 1.91
C CYS A 115 2.29 -6.77 1.53
N SER A 116 2.14 -5.88 2.50
CA SER A 116 1.69 -4.52 2.23
C SER A 116 2.61 -3.47 2.86
N MET A 117 2.69 -2.32 2.21
CA MET A 117 3.48 -1.18 2.67
C MET A 117 2.61 0.06 2.79
N LEU A 118 2.74 0.75 3.93
CA LEU A 118 2.16 2.07 4.20
C LEU A 118 3.27 3.03 4.61
N GLU A 119 3.10 4.30 4.32
CA GLU A 119 4.00 5.37 4.74
C GLU A 119 3.26 6.34 5.66
N LEU A 120 3.90 6.74 6.73
CA LEU A 120 3.44 7.79 7.64
C LEU A 120 4.49 8.87 7.71
N ASP A 121 4.20 10.02 7.10
CA ASP A 121 5.09 11.17 7.01
C ASP A 121 5.06 12.03 8.27
N GLY A 122 5.95 13.06 8.30
CA GLY A 122 5.92 14.12 9.31
C GLY A 122 6.79 13.87 10.53
N TRP A 123 7.74 12.94 10.45
CA TRP A 123 8.69 12.63 11.51
C TRP A 123 9.88 13.59 11.58
N ASP A 124 10.16 14.34 10.53
CA ASP A 124 11.20 15.38 10.54
C ASP A 124 10.70 16.61 11.32
N THR A 125 11.19 16.73 12.56
CA THR A 125 10.69 17.71 13.53
C THR A 125 11.78 18.68 13.98
N HIS A 126 11.95 19.77 13.22
CA HIS A 126 12.91 20.84 13.56
C HIS A 126 12.41 21.81 14.64
N GLN A 127 11.11 21.86 14.92
CA GLN A 127 10.51 22.76 15.92
C GLN A 127 9.40 22.06 16.69
N ARG A 128 9.24 22.38 17.97
CA ARG A 128 8.21 21.81 18.86
C ARG A 128 8.21 20.28 18.84
N GLN A 129 9.39 19.68 18.88
CA GLN A 129 9.61 18.24 18.68
C GLN A 129 8.69 17.39 19.56
N VAL A 130 8.62 17.65 20.86
CA VAL A 130 7.79 16.88 21.80
C VAL A 130 6.33 16.83 21.35
N TYR A 131 5.74 18.00 21.04
CA TYR A 131 4.34 18.08 20.61
C TYR A 131 4.09 17.38 19.27
N ARG A 132 5.03 17.53 18.33
CA ARG A 132 4.89 16.90 17.00
C ARG A 132 5.04 15.39 17.09
N LEU A 133 6.00 14.89 17.87
CA LEU A 133 6.19 13.45 18.07
C LEU A 133 4.99 12.83 18.79
N ASP A 134 4.45 13.48 19.83
CA ASP A 134 3.24 13.01 20.51
C ASP A 134 2.07 12.84 19.53
N LYS A 135 1.87 13.82 18.65
CA LYS A 135 0.86 13.71 17.57
C LYS A 135 1.15 12.55 16.62
N GLN A 136 2.40 12.38 16.17
CA GLN A 136 2.77 11.32 15.24
C GLN A 136 2.65 9.93 15.86
N PHE A 137 3.05 9.76 17.12
CA PHE A 137 2.82 8.51 17.83
C PHE A 137 1.34 8.22 18.04
N THR A 138 0.53 9.24 18.29
CA THR A 138 -0.94 9.08 18.37
C THR A 138 -1.53 8.63 17.03
N GLU A 139 -1.07 9.19 15.90
CA GLU A 139 -1.53 8.77 14.58
C GLU A 139 -1.05 7.36 14.23
N LEU A 140 0.17 7.00 14.61
CA LEU A 140 0.70 5.63 14.43
C LEU A 140 -0.11 4.62 15.24
N ASP A 141 -0.40 4.90 16.51
CA ASP A 141 -1.21 4.05 17.39
C ASP A 141 -2.60 3.80 16.81
N LYS A 142 -3.28 4.88 16.37
CA LYS A 142 -4.58 4.77 15.69
C LYS A 142 -4.48 3.95 14.41
N GLY A 143 -3.41 4.11 13.64
CA GLY A 143 -3.16 3.34 12.42
C GLY A 143 -2.99 1.85 12.71
N LEU A 144 -2.21 1.49 13.72
CA LEU A 144 -2.02 0.10 14.13
C LEU A 144 -3.32 -0.55 14.63
N ALA A 145 -4.11 0.19 15.42
CA ALA A 145 -5.43 -0.27 15.86
C ALA A 145 -6.39 -0.50 14.68
N ALA A 146 -6.39 0.41 13.70
CA ALA A 146 -7.20 0.30 12.50
C ALA A 146 -6.74 -0.83 11.57
N LEU A 147 -5.42 -1.02 11.41
CA LEU A 147 -4.84 -2.16 10.69
C LEU A 147 -5.30 -3.49 11.30
N ARG A 148 -5.17 -3.62 12.63
CA ARG A 148 -5.65 -4.80 13.36
C ARG A 148 -7.13 -5.05 13.13
N GLN A 149 -7.96 -4.01 13.18
CA GLN A 149 -9.39 -4.10 12.90
C GLN A 149 -9.65 -4.59 11.46
N GLY A 150 -8.88 -4.09 10.48
CA GLY A 150 -9.01 -4.46 9.07
C GLY A 150 -8.58 -5.91 8.81
N LEU A 151 -7.51 -6.38 9.47
CA LEU A 151 -7.00 -7.76 9.35
C LEU A 151 -7.89 -8.80 10.04
N GLY A 152 -8.66 -8.41 11.06
CA GLY A 152 -9.50 -9.35 11.79
C GLY A 152 -8.70 -10.56 12.32
N GLU A 153 -9.13 -11.76 12.00
CA GLU A 153 -8.48 -13.01 12.42
C GLU A 153 -7.07 -13.20 11.82
N GLN A 154 -6.76 -12.56 10.71
CA GLN A 154 -5.43 -12.62 10.10
C GLN A 154 -4.37 -11.85 10.91
N TRP A 155 -4.77 -11.03 11.89
CA TRP A 155 -3.85 -10.33 12.77
C TRP A 155 -2.84 -11.25 13.46
N ASP A 156 -3.29 -12.40 13.95
CA ASP A 156 -2.43 -13.34 14.68
C ASP A 156 -1.38 -14.01 13.78
N ASN A 157 -1.58 -13.95 12.46
CA ASN A 157 -0.66 -14.47 11.44
C ASN A 157 0.13 -13.35 10.73
N THR A 158 0.03 -12.10 11.22
CA THR A 158 0.63 -10.93 10.56
C THR A 158 1.82 -10.40 11.37
N ALA A 159 2.95 -10.19 10.72
CA ALA A 159 4.09 -9.46 11.27
C ALA A 159 4.04 -8.00 10.81
N VAL A 160 4.07 -7.06 11.75
CA VAL A 160 4.16 -5.63 11.45
C VAL A 160 5.57 -5.15 11.71
N ILE A 161 6.25 -4.64 10.67
CA ILE A 161 7.60 -4.09 10.74
C ILE A 161 7.52 -2.58 10.59
N ILE A 162 8.02 -1.85 11.59
CA ILE A 162 8.13 -0.39 11.54
C ILE A 162 9.58 -0.04 11.27
N ALA A 163 9.83 0.53 10.08
CA ALA A 163 11.15 1.00 9.68
C ALA A 163 11.16 2.52 9.65
N THR A 164 12.24 3.14 10.15
CA THR A 164 12.41 4.59 10.15
C THR A 164 13.50 5.01 9.18
N GLU A 165 13.36 6.19 8.59
CA GLU A 165 14.40 6.85 7.80
C GLU A 165 15.52 7.36 8.70
N PHE A 166 15.17 7.80 9.91
CA PHE A 166 16.11 8.39 10.85
C PHE A 166 16.66 7.35 11.82
N GLY A 167 17.98 7.32 11.95
CA GLY A 167 18.64 6.57 13.02
C GLY A 167 18.61 7.33 14.36
N ARG A 168 19.05 6.64 15.42
CA ARG A 168 19.32 7.28 16.70
C ARG A 168 20.69 7.95 16.63
N THR A 169 20.75 9.23 16.90
CA THR A 169 21.99 9.98 17.15
C THR A 169 22.43 9.88 18.61
#